data_6babaee866b887502acd148f62e304e4
#
_entry.id   6babaee866b887502acd148f62e304e4
#
_cell.length_a   1.000
_cell.length_b   1.000
_cell.length_c   1.000
_cell.angle_alpha   90.00
_cell.angle_beta   90.00
_cell.angle_gamma   90.00
#
_symmetry.space_group_name_H-M   'P 1'
#
loop_
_entity.id
_entity.type
_entity.pdbx_description
1 polymer ?
#
loop_
_entity_poly.entity_id
_entity_poly.type
_entity_poly.pdbx_seq_one_letter_code
_entity_poly.pdbx_strand_id
1 'polypeptide(L)'
;VLLSLQSICKRLAHLGLKAHYVGEITEPAITPNDLLIVGSASGESLFPVAIAKKAKALGAKVAWIGSNQESSAAGLADYIVRIPVQSKLGRPDELKSIQPMTSLFEQSLLLYGDALARVIADRKSLDLKGLWQYHANLE
;
A
#
# COMPACT_ATOMS: atom_id res chain seq x y z
N VAL A 1 -8.78 -4.20 2.75
CA VAL A 1 -7.45 -3.52 2.66
C VAL A 1 -6.41 -4.43 2.04
N LEU A 2 -6.25 -5.69 2.53
CA LEU A 2 -5.24 -6.60 1.99
C LEU A 2 -5.39 -6.82 0.47
N LEU A 3 -6.60 -7.07 -0.02
CA LEU A 3 -6.86 -7.26 -1.46
C LEU A 3 -6.46 -6.03 -2.29
N SER A 4 -6.69 -4.81 -1.78
CA SER A 4 -6.25 -3.59 -2.45
C SER A 4 -4.72 -3.50 -2.50
N LEU A 5 -4.02 -3.88 -1.43
CA LEU A 5 -2.55 -3.93 -1.41
C LEU A 5 -1.99 -5.00 -2.35
N GLN A 6 -2.62 -6.17 -2.43
CA GLN A 6 -2.25 -7.20 -3.41
C GLN A 6 -2.43 -6.71 -4.85
N SER A 7 -3.50 -5.95 -5.10
CA SER A 7 -3.73 -5.31 -6.40
C SER A 7 -2.62 -4.28 -6.72
N ILE A 8 -2.21 -3.46 -5.76
CA ILE A 8 -1.08 -2.54 -5.90
C ILE A 8 0.21 -3.32 -6.20
N CYS A 9 0.50 -4.37 -5.44
CA CYS A 9 1.65 -5.25 -5.66
C CYS A 9 1.66 -5.80 -7.10
N LYS A 10 0.53 -6.35 -7.57
CA LYS A 10 0.37 -6.83 -8.94
C LYS A 10 0.63 -5.72 -9.95
N ARG A 11 0.11 -4.51 -9.72
CA ARG A 11 0.30 -3.38 -10.62
C ARG A 11 1.76 -2.93 -10.69
N LEU A 12 2.47 -2.91 -9.55
CA LEU A 12 3.90 -2.61 -9.53
C LEU A 12 4.73 -3.67 -10.27
N ALA A 13 4.36 -4.95 -10.13
CA ALA A 13 4.99 -6.03 -10.90
C ALA A 13 4.78 -5.86 -12.41
N HIS A 14 3.60 -5.40 -12.86
CA HIS A 14 3.35 -5.07 -14.27
C HIS A 14 4.24 -3.93 -14.80
N LEU A 15 4.79 -3.08 -13.92
CA LEU A 15 5.76 -2.06 -14.31
C LEU A 15 7.22 -2.58 -14.33
N GLY A 16 7.42 -3.88 -14.15
CA GLY A 16 8.74 -4.51 -14.08
C GLY A 16 9.46 -4.30 -12.74
N LEU A 17 8.74 -3.85 -11.70
CA LEU A 17 9.30 -3.71 -10.36
C LEU A 17 9.24 -5.03 -9.59
N LYS A 18 10.25 -5.29 -8.76
CA LYS A 18 10.19 -6.39 -7.79
C LYS A 18 9.20 -6.00 -6.69
N ALA A 19 8.05 -6.62 -6.69
CA ALA A 19 6.99 -6.35 -5.72
C ALA A 19 6.46 -7.67 -5.15
N HIS A 20 6.35 -7.72 -3.84
CA HIS A 20 5.91 -8.88 -3.07
C HIS A 20 4.91 -8.43 -2.02
N TYR A 21 3.99 -9.28 -1.61
CA TYR A 21 3.12 -8.97 -0.48
C TYR A 21 3.44 -9.88 0.70
N VAL A 22 3.38 -9.32 1.89
CA VAL A 22 3.68 -10.04 3.12
C VAL A 22 2.73 -11.23 3.29
N GLY A 23 3.30 -12.42 3.48
CA GLY A 23 2.57 -13.68 3.60
C GLY A 23 2.42 -14.47 2.30
N GLU A 24 3.00 -14.04 1.19
CA GLU A 24 3.08 -14.91 0.00
C GLU A 24 4.09 -16.04 0.21
N ILE A 25 3.89 -17.17 -0.48
CA ILE A 25 4.73 -18.37 -0.30
C ILE A 25 6.19 -18.09 -0.66
N THR A 26 6.44 -17.25 -1.63
CA THR A 26 7.77 -16.92 -2.14
C THR A 26 8.30 -15.57 -1.62
N GLU A 27 7.77 -15.11 -0.50
CA GLU A 27 8.18 -13.84 0.11
C GLU A 27 9.68 -13.81 0.38
N PRO A 28 10.43 -12.86 -0.20
CA PRO A 28 11.85 -12.70 0.09
C PRO A 28 12.05 -12.01 1.45
N ALA A 29 13.22 -12.16 2.04
CA ALA A 29 13.60 -11.38 3.21
C ALA A 29 13.67 -9.89 2.86
N ILE A 30 13.04 -9.05 3.69
CA ILE A 30 13.12 -7.60 3.56
C ILE A 30 14.51 -7.10 3.98
N THR A 31 15.03 -6.12 3.26
CA THR A 31 16.37 -5.54 3.48
C THR A 31 16.30 -4.02 3.65
N PRO A 32 17.41 -3.35 4.09
CA PRO A 32 17.46 -1.89 4.16
C PRO A 32 17.26 -1.15 2.83
N ASN A 33 17.36 -1.85 1.70
CA ASN A 33 17.13 -1.28 0.37
C ASN A 33 15.66 -1.37 -0.09
N ASP A 34 14.81 -1.96 0.74
CA ASP A 34 13.40 -2.19 0.41
C ASP A 34 12.48 -1.16 1.05
N LEU A 35 11.29 -1.01 0.45
CA LEU A 35 10.20 -0.19 0.95
C LEU A 35 9.02 -1.10 1.33
N LEU A 36 8.65 -1.12 2.60
CA LEU A 36 7.38 -1.71 3.03
C LEU A 36 6.25 -0.71 2.83
N ILE A 37 5.21 -1.09 2.08
CA ILE A 37 3.97 -0.31 1.95
C ILE A 37 2.92 -0.90 2.89
N VAL A 38 2.44 -0.09 3.83
CA VAL A 38 1.44 -0.48 4.84
C VAL A 38 0.14 0.27 4.59
N GLY A 39 -0.94 -0.44 4.32
CA GLY A 39 -2.29 0.12 4.25
C GLY A 39 -3.06 -0.19 5.54
N SER A 40 -3.51 0.85 6.24
CA SER A 40 -4.35 0.72 7.42
C SER A 40 -5.06 2.04 7.69
N ALA A 41 -6.38 2.10 7.47
CA ALA A 41 -7.15 3.32 7.63
C ALA A 41 -6.99 3.92 9.03
N SER A 42 -7.16 3.15 10.09
CA SER A 42 -6.97 3.61 11.46
C SER A 42 -5.50 3.74 11.88
N GLY A 43 -4.60 2.99 11.24
CA GLY A 43 -3.20 2.89 11.63
C GLY A 43 -2.94 2.17 12.96
N GLU A 44 -3.96 1.52 13.54
CA GLU A 44 -3.91 0.88 14.85
C GLU A 44 -4.17 -0.65 14.77
N SER A 45 -4.20 -1.23 13.59
CA SER A 45 -4.40 -2.68 13.45
C SER A 45 -3.13 -3.43 13.86
N LEU A 46 -3.28 -4.44 14.71
CA LEU A 46 -2.18 -5.17 15.36
C LEU A 46 -1.12 -5.67 14.36
N PHE A 47 -1.53 -6.43 13.35
CA PHE A 47 -0.58 -7.02 12.40
C PHE A 47 0.14 -5.98 11.54
N PRO A 48 -0.54 -5.00 10.90
CA PRO A 48 0.14 -3.94 10.15
C PRO A 48 1.16 -3.18 10.99
N VAL A 49 0.83 -2.82 12.23
CA VAL A 49 1.75 -2.11 13.14
C VAL A 49 2.95 -2.99 13.50
N ALA A 50 2.72 -4.26 13.85
CA ALA A 50 3.80 -5.18 14.20
C ALA A 50 4.76 -5.43 13.01
N ILE A 51 4.22 -5.61 11.80
CA ILE A 51 4.99 -5.79 10.56
C ILE A 51 5.82 -4.54 10.26
N ALA A 52 5.22 -3.34 10.36
CA ALA A 52 5.93 -2.08 10.17
C ALA A 52 7.08 -1.91 11.17
N LYS A 53 6.84 -2.21 12.44
CA LYS A 53 7.86 -2.18 13.49
C LYS A 53 9.02 -3.14 13.19
N LYS A 54 8.70 -4.35 12.73
CA LYS A 54 9.71 -5.35 12.36
C LYS A 54 10.54 -4.89 11.16
N ALA A 55 9.90 -4.35 10.11
CA ALA A 55 10.59 -3.83 8.94
C ALA A 55 11.56 -2.68 9.30
N LYS A 56 11.13 -1.75 10.16
CA LYS A 56 12.00 -0.67 10.69
C LYS A 56 13.19 -1.22 11.44
N ALA A 57 13.00 -2.23 12.27
CA ALA A 57 14.08 -2.86 13.02
C ALA A 57 15.11 -3.57 12.11
N LEU A 58 14.69 -3.98 10.90
CA LEU A 58 15.56 -4.55 9.86
C LEU A 58 16.18 -3.48 8.94
N GLY A 59 15.93 -2.19 9.20
CA GLY A 59 16.49 -1.07 8.45
C GLY A 59 15.71 -0.67 7.20
N ALA A 60 14.61 -1.33 6.87
CA ALA A 60 13.80 -0.99 5.70
C ALA A 60 13.04 0.33 5.90
N LYS A 61 12.73 1.00 4.79
CA LYS A 61 11.84 2.16 4.78
C LYS A 61 10.39 1.72 4.86
N VAL A 62 9.54 2.54 5.48
CA VAL A 62 8.11 2.28 5.62
C VAL A 62 7.31 3.44 5.02
N ALA A 63 6.41 3.13 4.09
CA ALA A 63 5.37 4.03 3.62
C ALA A 63 4.03 3.58 4.21
N TRP A 64 3.38 4.47 4.95
CA TRP A 64 2.05 4.20 5.47
C TRP A 64 0.98 4.96 4.66
N ILE A 65 -0.09 4.25 4.34
CA ILE A 65 -1.27 4.79 3.65
C ILE A 65 -2.49 4.59 4.56
N GLY A 66 -3.10 5.66 5.00
CA GLY A 66 -4.24 5.58 5.91
C GLY A 66 -4.93 6.92 6.15
N SER A 67 -5.85 6.97 7.12
CA SER A 67 -6.62 8.18 7.44
C SER A 67 -6.08 8.92 8.66
N ASN A 68 -5.70 8.20 9.72
CA ASN A 68 -5.28 8.75 11.00
C ASN A 68 -3.76 8.96 11.08
N GLN A 69 -3.30 10.20 10.79
CA GLN A 69 -1.87 10.55 10.82
C GLN A 69 -1.24 10.52 12.22
N GLU A 70 -2.04 10.48 13.29
CA GLU A 70 -1.58 10.40 14.69
C GLU A 70 -1.49 8.95 15.19
N SER A 71 -1.53 7.98 14.28
CA SER A 71 -1.56 6.56 14.60
C SER A 71 -0.18 5.97 14.86
N SER A 72 -0.18 4.80 15.51
CA SER A 72 1.03 4.00 15.73
C SER A 72 1.76 3.66 14.44
N ALA A 73 1.03 3.31 13.36
CA ALA A 73 1.62 3.00 12.08
C ALA A 73 2.22 4.24 11.40
N ALA A 74 1.53 5.40 11.50
CA ALA A 74 2.06 6.66 10.97
C ALA A 74 3.35 7.08 11.69
N GLY A 75 3.43 6.88 13.02
CA GLY A 75 4.62 7.16 13.81
C GLY A 75 5.85 6.30 13.45
N LEU A 76 5.65 5.17 12.79
CA LEU A 76 6.73 4.30 12.29
C LEU A 76 7.14 4.63 10.85
N ALA A 77 6.34 5.42 10.12
CA ALA A 77 6.51 5.63 8.69
C ALA A 77 7.59 6.66 8.36
N ASP A 78 8.39 6.39 7.32
CA ASP A 78 9.26 7.37 6.67
C ASP A 78 8.48 8.22 5.66
N TYR A 79 7.38 7.66 5.11
CA TYR A 79 6.51 8.34 4.15
C TYR A 79 5.05 8.14 4.56
N ILE A 80 4.28 9.21 4.51
CA ILE A 80 2.87 9.22 4.90
C ILE A 80 2.02 9.64 3.70
N VAL A 81 1.03 8.81 3.37
CA VAL A 81 -0.02 9.14 2.41
C VAL A 81 -1.35 9.13 3.15
N ARG A 82 -1.97 10.29 3.25
CA ARG A 82 -3.28 10.40 3.87
C ARG A 82 -4.41 10.22 2.85
N ILE A 83 -5.30 9.29 3.12
CA ILE A 83 -6.60 9.13 2.46
C ILE A 83 -7.67 9.44 3.54
N PRO A 84 -8.21 10.66 3.59
CA PRO A 84 -9.05 11.12 4.69
C PRO A 84 -10.50 10.61 4.59
N VAL A 85 -10.68 9.30 4.50
CA VAL A 85 -11.99 8.66 4.46
C VAL A 85 -12.27 7.92 5.77
N GLN A 86 -13.54 7.69 6.05
CA GLN A 86 -14.00 7.10 7.31
C GLN A 86 -13.27 5.80 7.63
N SER A 87 -12.60 5.80 8.77
CA SER A 87 -12.00 4.63 9.41
C SER A 87 -12.95 4.08 10.49
N LYS A 88 -12.57 2.96 11.10
CA LYS A 88 -13.29 2.43 12.27
C LYS A 88 -13.32 3.38 13.46
N LEU A 89 -12.46 4.41 13.48
CA LEU A 89 -12.39 5.41 14.56
C LEU A 89 -13.43 6.52 14.41
N GLY A 90 -13.97 6.76 13.20
CA GLY A 90 -14.99 7.76 12.94
C GLY A 90 -14.55 9.18 13.31
N ARG A 91 -13.32 9.57 12.95
CA ARG A 91 -12.75 10.88 13.28
C ARG A 91 -13.53 12.02 12.62
N PRO A 92 -13.59 13.22 13.23
CA PRO A 92 -14.34 14.35 12.66
C PRO A 92 -13.78 14.87 11.34
N ASP A 93 -12.48 14.66 11.09
CA ASP A 93 -11.75 15.09 9.91
C ASP A 93 -11.73 14.05 8.78
N GLU A 94 -12.51 12.97 8.92
CA GLU A 94 -12.70 11.94 7.91
C GLU A 94 -13.96 12.18 7.10
N LEU A 95 -13.88 11.98 5.78
CA LEU A 95 -15.05 11.95 4.89
C LEU A 95 -15.95 10.78 5.28
N LYS A 96 -17.16 11.08 5.72
CA LYS A 96 -18.15 10.07 6.11
C LYS A 96 -18.60 9.25 4.90
N SER A 97 -18.89 7.98 5.14
CA SER A 97 -19.35 7.05 4.13
C SER A 97 -20.54 6.23 4.65
N ILE A 98 -21.50 5.98 3.78
CA ILE A 98 -22.61 5.04 4.03
C ILE A 98 -22.22 3.60 3.67
N GLN A 99 -21.03 3.40 3.10
CA GLN A 99 -20.56 2.07 2.74
C GLN A 99 -20.16 1.29 3.99
N PRO A 100 -20.51 0.00 4.07
CA PRO A 100 -20.20 -0.81 5.24
C PRO A 100 -18.71 -1.06 5.39
N MET A 101 -18.27 -1.31 6.63
CA MET A 101 -16.96 -1.88 6.98
C MET A 101 -15.74 -1.13 6.40
N THR A 102 -15.82 0.19 6.28
CA THR A 102 -14.75 1.04 5.74
C THR A 102 -14.36 0.74 4.28
N SER A 103 -15.27 0.17 3.50
CA SER A 103 -15.00 -0.21 2.11
C SER A 103 -14.63 0.97 1.21
N LEU A 104 -15.05 2.20 1.54
CA LEU A 104 -14.60 3.40 0.83
C LEU A 104 -13.08 3.58 0.91
N PHE A 105 -12.46 3.27 2.06
CA PHE A 105 -11.00 3.31 2.18
C PHE A 105 -10.34 2.27 1.27
N GLU A 106 -10.87 1.06 1.20
CA GLU A 106 -10.34 -0.01 0.36
C GLU A 106 -10.40 0.33 -1.13
N GLN A 107 -11.52 0.92 -1.58
CA GLN A 107 -11.69 1.41 -2.95
C GLN A 107 -10.73 2.57 -3.25
N SER A 108 -10.62 3.53 -2.32
CA SER A 108 -9.70 4.66 -2.47
C SER A 108 -8.25 4.22 -2.53
N LEU A 109 -7.87 3.22 -1.71
CA LEU A 109 -6.54 2.65 -1.72
C LEU A 109 -6.22 1.95 -3.05
N LEU A 110 -7.19 1.21 -3.62
CA LEU A 110 -7.06 0.57 -4.93
C LEU A 110 -6.82 1.61 -6.03
N LEU A 111 -7.68 2.63 -6.09
CA LEU A 111 -7.58 3.70 -7.08
C LEU A 111 -6.28 4.51 -6.92
N TYR A 112 -5.86 4.77 -5.68
CA TYR A 112 -4.57 5.40 -5.40
C TYR A 112 -3.41 4.57 -5.97
N GLY A 113 -3.45 3.25 -5.80
CA GLY A 113 -2.43 2.35 -6.33
C GLY A 113 -2.33 2.39 -7.86
N ASP A 114 -3.46 2.40 -8.55
CA ASP A 114 -3.48 2.53 -10.01
C ASP A 114 -3.00 3.91 -10.49
N ALA A 115 -3.38 4.99 -9.79
CA ALA A 115 -2.87 6.34 -10.07
C ALA A 115 -1.36 6.43 -9.84
N LEU A 116 -0.85 5.86 -8.74
CA LEU A 116 0.58 5.79 -8.44
C LEU A 116 1.35 5.05 -9.55
N ALA A 117 0.83 3.90 -9.98
CA ALA A 117 1.43 3.14 -11.07
C ALA A 117 1.51 3.96 -12.36
N ARG A 118 0.48 4.72 -12.69
CA ARG A 118 0.48 5.64 -13.84
C ARG A 118 1.56 6.71 -13.70
N VAL A 119 1.66 7.34 -12.54
CA VAL A 119 2.71 8.36 -12.28
C VAL A 119 4.11 7.77 -12.40
N ILE A 120 4.33 6.55 -11.90
CA ILE A 120 5.63 5.85 -12.04
C ILE A 120 5.94 5.58 -13.52
N ALA A 121 4.96 5.08 -14.27
CA ALA A 121 5.13 4.81 -15.71
C ALA A 121 5.53 6.08 -16.48
N ASP A 122 4.84 7.19 -16.23
CA ASP A 122 5.12 8.48 -16.85
C ASP A 122 6.51 9.01 -16.47
N ARG A 123 6.86 9.00 -15.18
CA ARG A 123 8.16 9.50 -14.70
C ARG A 123 9.34 8.69 -15.19
N LYS A 124 9.14 7.39 -15.40
CA LYS A 124 10.17 6.49 -15.94
C LYS A 124 10.10 6.39 -17.47
N SER A 125 9.19 7.12 -18.13
CA SER A 125 8.98 7.06 -19.58
C SER A 125 8.83 5.63 -20.10
N LEU A 126 8.05 4.79 -19.37
CA LEU A 126 7.86 3.40 -19.72
C LEU A 126 7.01 3.27 -20.99
N ASP A 127 7.42 2.39 -21.90
CA ASP A 127 6.58 2.01 -23.03
C ASP A 127 5.42 1.13 -22.54
N LEU A 128 4.20 1.68 -22.55
CA LEU A 128 3.01 0.98 -22.06
C LEU A 128 2.71 -0.31 -22.84
N LYS A 129 3.07 -0.37 -24.14
CA LYS A 129 2.92 -1.58 -24.93
C LYS A 129 3.94 -2.65 -24.54
N GLY A 130 5.16 -2.24 -24.25
CA GLY A 130 6.22 -3.14 -23.80
C GLY A 130 5.96 -3.75 -22.42
N LEU A 131 5.09 -3.16 -21.60
CA LEU A 131 4.75 -3.69 -20.27
C LEU A 131 4.03 -5.04 -20.31
N TRP A 132 3.42 -5.43 -21.45
CA TRP A 132 2.79 -6.73 -21.60
C TRP A 132 3.73 -7.91 -21.36
N GLN A 133 5.04 -7.71 -21.49
CA GLN A 133 6.05 -8.74 -21.14
C GLN A 133 6.02 -9.15 -19.66
N TYR A 134 5.48 -8.30 -18.78
CA TYR A 134 5.35 -8.56 -17.34
C TYR A 134 3.95 -9.07 -16.94
N HIS A 135 3.04 -9.16 -17.90
CA HIS A 135 1.71 -9.69 -17.65
C HIS A 135 1.73 -11.23 -17.66
N ALA A 136 0.90 -11.85 -16.82
CA ALA A 136 0.73 -13.30 -16.86
C ALA A 136 0.22 -13.73 -18.23
N ASN A 137 0.72 -14.84 -18.76
CA ASN A 137 0.42 -15.32 -20.10
C ASN A 137 -0.16 -16.75 -20.12
N LEU A 138 -0.63 -17.23 -18.95
CA LEU A 138 -1.28 -18.54 -18.80
C LEU A 138 -2.80 -18.40 -18.64
N GLU A 139 -3.38 -17.37 -19.17
CA GLU A 139 -4.82 -17.10 -19.18
C GLU A 139 -5.41 -17.18 -20.59
#